data_8e278e6bccc60f1eaea8ce78654a80af
#
_entry.id   8e278e6bccc60f1eaea8ce78654a80af
#
_cell.length_a   1.000
_cell.length_b   1.000
_cell.length_c   1.000
_cell.angle_alpha   90.00
_cell.angle_beta   90.00
_cell.angle_gamma   90.00
#
_symmetry.space_group_name_H-M   'P 1'
#
loop_
_entity.id
_entity.type
_entity.pdbx_description
1 polymer ?
#
loop_
_entity_poly.entity_id
_entity_poly.type
_entity_poly.pdbx_seq_one_letter_code
_entity_poly.pdbx_strand_id
1 'polypeptide(L)'
;MKPFVTFLAVVLALAFAASAGAAIVTSTDLQGRRITFDVRATAVDTDWYADVLRATSHGNEISDVTIRIVPDQSIEGLCGSAAAACYTGIGGQPTIIISAGKTQYIEGTLIHEYGHHVDASTRVPGVPELNGIPVWWADRGMAALAARGTVAWDYSLGWDHSIAEIFAEDYAFIHVGPTYRYAITWLTPPDDALKADMFSALGGPPPAPLPPAPNVPLVVKRVGTLGAHGTKSVPFGLLGPGRRVTFTANVSRPTRKGVRARIQVVCNGTVAGTRTLAKGQKARTLDLPNMGPGNCDARLVNSAPVSLKFSLRLQLTAPQETNGRIES
;
A
#
# COMPACT_ATOMS: atom_id res chain seq x y z
N MET A 1 21.38 38.45 58.14
CA MET A 1 21.60 37.93 56.78
C MET A 1 20.90 36.58 56.67
N LYS A 2 19.80 36.48 55.89
CA LYS A 2 19.06 35.23 55.66
C LYS A 2 19.37 34.76 54.25
N PRO A 3 19.75 33.47 53.99
CA PRO A 3 19.95 32.98 52.66
C PRO A 3 18.61 32.63 52.00
N PHE A 4 18.39 33.18 50.82
CA PHE A 4 17.30 32.78 49.89
C PHE A 4 17.70 31.46 49.22
N VAL A 5 16.93 30.42 49.49
CA VAL A 5 17.03 29.15 48.75
C VAL A 5 16.08 29.22 47.54
N THR A 6 16.67 29.32 46.36
CA THR A 6 15.93 29.31 45.08
C THR A 6 15.69 27.85 44.68
N PHE A 7 14.42 27.39 44.78
CA PHE A 7 13.98 26.09 44.24
C PHE A 7 13.86 26.18 42.72
N LEU A 8 14.75 25.53 42.01
CA LEU A 8 14.67 25.32 40.54
C LEU A 8 13.79 24.11 40.27
N ALA A 9 12.53 24.34 39.89
CA ALA A 9 11.62 23.28 39.45
C ALA A 9 11.95 22.88 38.03
N VAL A 10 12.63 21.76 37.86
CA VAL A 10 12.84 21.12 36.54
C VAL A 10 11.55 20.40 36.17
N VAL A 11 10.77 20.98 35.26
CA VAL A 11 9.63 20.31 34.62
C VAL A 11 10.17 19.37 33.58
N LEU A 12 10.24 18.08 33.92
CA LEU A 12 10.57 17.01 32.99
C LEU A 12 9.32 16.75 32.12
N ALA A 13 9.28 17.33 30.93
CA ALA A 13 8.27 17.02 29.92
C ALA A 13 8.57 15.63 29.37
N LEU A 14 7.94 14.60 29.92
CA LEU A 14 7.89 13.26 29.34
C LEU A 14 7.05 13.35 28.05
N ALA A 15 7.74 13.47 26.92
CA ALA A 15 7.13 13.23 25.63
C ALA A 15 6.76 11.74 25.57
N PHE A 16 5.51 11.41 25.83
CA PHE A 16 4.95 10.11 25.47
C PHE A 16 4.94 10.02 23.95
N ALA A 17 6.02 9.46 23.39
CA ALA A 17 5.96 8.91 22.05
C ALA A 17 4.88 7.83 22.11
N ALA A 18 3.73 8.08 21.51
CA ALA A 18 2.72 7.05 21.30
C ALA A 18 3.42 5.95 20.48
N SER A 19 3.81 4.88 21.14
CA SER A 19 4.23 3.67 20.44
C SER A 19 3.06 3.28 19.55
N ALA A 20 3.28 3.20 18.23
CA ALA A 20 2.30 2.63 17.32
C ALA A 20 1.99 1.24 17.85
N GLY A 21 0.86 1.09 18.53
CA GLY A 21 0.43 -0.19 19.07
C GLY A 21 0.19 -1.13 17.91
N ALA A 22 0.67 -2.36 18.04
CA ALA A 22 0.37 -3.42 17.09
C ALA A 22 -1.14 -3.60 16.99
N ALA A 23 -1.66 -3.59 15.77
CA ALA A 23 -3.08 -3.82 15.51
C ALA A 23 -3.25 -5.03 14.57
N ILE A 24 -4.06 -6.00 15.00
CA ILE A 24 -4.51 -7.05 14.10
C ILE A 24 -5.76 -6.56 13.38
N VAL A 25 -5.68 -6.51 12.06
CA VAL A 25 -6.78 -6.13 11.16
C VAL A 25 -7.10 -7.31 10.28
N THR A 26 -8.38 -7.55 10.02
CA THR A 26 -8.81 -8.61 9.12
C THR A 26 -9.61 -8.04 7.97
N SER A 27 -9.41 -8.60 6.79
CA SER A 27 -10.20 -8.38 5.59
C SER A 27 -10.64 -9.74 5.03
N THR A 28 -11.29 -9.74 3.89
CA THR A 28 -11.64 -10.97 3.16
C THR A 28 -11.28 -10.84 1.69
N ASP A 29 -11.01 -11.97 1.05
CA ASP A 29 -10.96 -12.05 -0.39
C ASP A 29 -12.36 -12.07 -1.02
N LEU A 30 -12.44 -12.28 -2.33
CA LEU A 30 -13.71 -12.31 -3.06
C LEU A 30 -14.55 -13.56 -2.79
N GLN A 31 -13.98 -14.60 -2.20
CA GLN A 31 -14.63 -15.85 -1.79
C GLN A 31 -14.98 -15.86 -0.29
N GLY A 32 -14.72 -14.75 0.42
CA GLY A 32 -14.99 -14.62 1.86
C GLY A 32 -13.90 -15.24 2.75
N ARG A 33 -12.75 -15.69 2.19
CA ARG A 33 -11.62 -16.21 2.96
C ARG A 33 -10.89 -15.07 3.66
N ARG A 34 -10.46 -15.32 4.88
CA ARG A 34 -9.87 -14.30 5.74
C ARG A 34 -8.45 -13.93 5.29
N ILE A 35 -8.16 -12.64 5.26
CA ILE A 35 -6.82 -12.07 5.11
C ILE A 35 -6.46 -11.38 6.43
N THR A 36 -5.35 -11.76 7.04
CA THR A 36 -4.93 -11.24 8.36
C THR A 36 -3.73 -10.31 8.23
N PHE A 37 -3.82 -9.12 8.80
CA PHE A 37 -2.76 -8.12 8.85
C PHE A 37 -2.31 -7.88 10.29
N ASP A 38 -1.00 -7.94 10.56
CA ASP A 38 -0.34 -7.46 11.79
C ASP A 38 0.30 -6.11 11.49
N VAL A 39 -0.42 -5.04 11.81
CA VAL A 39 -0.01 -3.66 11.47
C VAL A 39 0.89 -3.11 12.57
N ARG A 40 2.16 -2.84 12.23
CA ARG A 40 3.18 -2.29 13.11
C ARG A 40 3.65 -0.90 12.69
N ALA A 41 3.24 -0.44 11.50
CA ALA A 41 3.51 0.90 11.01
C ALA A 41 2.31 1.82 11.20
N THR A 42 2.55 3.12 11.15
CA THR A 42 1.48 4.14 11.22
C THR A 42 0.89 4.42 9.84
N ALA A 43 -0.39 4.81 9.81
CA ALA A 43 -1.10 5.25 8.59
C ALA A 43 -1.13 4.21 7.45
N VAL A 44 -1.18 2.93 7.80
CA VAL A 44 -1.30 1.83 6.82
C VAL A 44 -2.74 1.74 6.31
N ASP A 45 -2.88 1.59 5.00
CA ASP A 45 -4.14 1.25 4.33
C ASP A 45 -4.16 -0.26 4.04
N THR A 46 -4.72 -1.04 4.94
CA THR A 46 -4.80 -2.50 4.81
C THR A 46 -5.71 -2.94 3.67
N ASP A 47 -6.67 -2.11 3.24
CA ASP A 47 -7.55 -2.44 2.11
C ASP A 47 -6.75 -2.50 0.80
N TRP A 48 -5.75 -1.63 0.63
CA TRP A 48 -4.88 -1.70 -0.53
C TRP A 48 -4.08 -3.01 -0.59
N TYR A 49 -3.51 -3.47 0.54
CA TYR A 49 -2.80 -4.76 0.60
C TYR A 49 -3.75 -5.93 0.34
N ALA A 50 -4.97 -5.85 0.85
CA ALA A 50 -6.00 -6.84 0.57
C ALA A 50 -6.38 -6.88 -0.90
N ASP A 51 -6.50 -5.72 -1.57
CA ASP A 51 -6.80 -5.62 -3.00
C ASP A 51 -5.68 -6.21 -3.86
N VAL A 52 -4.41 -5.99 -3.49
CA VAL A 52 -3.25 -6.63 -4.15
C VAL A 52 -3.38 -8.16 -4.08
N LEU A 53 -3.65 -8.72 -2.90
CA LEU A 53 -3.79 -10.16 -2.74
C LEU A 53 -5.06 -10.72 -3.44
N ARG A 54 -6.17 -9.99 -3.43
CA ARG A 54 -7.39 -10.35 -4.18
C ARG A 54 -7.16 -10.44 -5.68
N ALA A 55 -6.18 -9.69 -6.19
CA ALA A 55 -5.81 -9.71 -7.60
C ALA A 55 -4.85 -10.86 -7.96
N THR A 56 -4.50 -11.74 -7.03
CA THR A 56 -3.71 -12.94 -7.29
C THR A 56 -4.57 -14.19 -7.37
N SER A 57 -4.08 -15.23 -8.06
CA SER A 57 -4.65 -16.58 -8.00
C SER A 57 -4.20 -17.25 -6.71
N HIS A 58 -5.15 -17.61 -5.88
CA HIS A 58 -4.88 -18.21 -4.57
C HIS A 58 -6.02 -19.16 -4.16
N GLY A 59 -5.70 -20.08 -3.25
CA GLY A 59 -6.63 -21.02 -2.63
C GLY A 59 -6.95 -20.65 -1.19
N ASN A 60 -7.19 -21.67 -0.37
CA ASN A 60 -7.51 -21.48 1.04
C ASN A 60 -6.30 -21.06 1.89
N GLU A 61 -5.09 -21.23 1.38
CA GLU A 61 -3.83 -20.88 2.05
C GLU A 61 -3.76 -19.40 2.43
N ILE A 62 -4.47 -18.52 1.71
CA ILE A 62 -4.54 -17.10 2.06
C ILE A 62 -5.02 -16.86 3.50
N SER A 63 -5.80 -17.77 4.05
CA SER A 63 -6.30 -17.69 5.43
C SER A 63 -5.26 -18.11 6.48
N ASP A 64 -4.19 -18.75 6.06
CA ASP A 64 -3.19 -19.34 6.94
C ASP A 64 -1.95 -18.46 7.10
N VAL A 65 -1.83 -17.37 6.34
CA VAL A 65 -0.72 -16.42 6.40
C VAL A 65 -1.11 -15.12 7.10
N THR A 66 -0.15 -14.56 7.84
CA THR A 66 -0.28 -13.21 8.40
C THR A 66 0.62 -12.24 7.65
N ILE A 67 0.07 -11.15 7.16
CA ILE A 67 0.81 -10.08 6.51
C ILE A 67 1.22 -9.06 7.58
N ARG A 68 2.50 -9.05 7.99
CA ARG A 68 3.03 -8.10 8.96
C ARG A 68 3.57 -6.87 8.24
N ILE A 69 2.92 -5.73 8.44
CA ILE A 69 3.28 -4.46 7.81
C ILE A 69 4.06 -3.62 8.81
N VAL A 70 5.32 -3.35 8.49
CA VAL A 70 6.28 -2.68 9.39
C VAL A 70 6.80 -1.37 8.77
N PRO A 71 7.39 -0.46 9.57
CA PRO A 71 8.16 0.65 9.02
C PRO A 71 9.34 0.13 8.17
N ASP A 72 9.65 0.79 7.06
CA ASP A 72 10.68 0.38 6.10
C ASP A 72 12.04 0.10 6.77
N GLN A 73 12.47 0.97 7.67
CA GLN A 73 13.71 0.81 8.41
C GLN A 73 13.76 -0.43 9.33
N SER A 74 12.64 -1.14 9.51
CA SER A 74 12.59 -2.36 10.32
C SER A 74 12.85 -3.63 9.51
N ILE A 75 12.77 -3.56 8.18
CA ILE A 75 12.89 -4.74 7.29
C ILE A 75 14.26 -5.41 7.47
N GLU A 76 15.34 -4.65 7.40
CA GLU A 76 16.70 -5.21 7.53
C GLU A 76 16.88 -6.00 8.84
N GLY A 77 16.36 -5.48 9.96
CA GLY A 77 16.47 -6.13 11.26
C GLY A 77 15.59 -7.37 11.40
N LEU A 78 14.53 -7.51 10.60
CA LEU A 78 13.58 -8.62 10.66
C LEU A 78 13.83 -9.68 9.59
N CYS A 79 14.27 -9.27 8.42
CA CYS A 79 14.43 -10.11 7.24
C CYS A 79 15.90 -10.34 6.83
N GLY A 80 16.84 -9.59 7.41
CA GLY A 80 18.26 -9.65 7.04
C GLY A 80 18.68 -8.50 6.12
N SER A 81 20.01 -8.34 6.01
CA SER A 81 20.59 -7.28 5.19
C SER A 81 20.25 -7.45 3.71
N ALA A 82 19.91 -6.35 3.05
CA ALA A 82 19.51 -6.27 1.65
C ALA A 82 18.15 -6.93 1.29
N ALA A 83 17.38 -7.44 2.27
CA ALA A 83 16.02 -7.91 2.02
C ALA A 83 15.06 -6.73 1.80
N ALA A 84 14.16 -6.86 0.83
CA ALA A 84 13.06 -5.91 0.61
C ALA A 84 11.82 -6.27 1.45
N ALA A 85 11.64 -7.55 1.71
CA ALA A 85 10.63 -8.20 2.53
C ALA A 85 11.10 -9.61 2.86
N CYS A 86 10.30 -10.41 3.55
CA CYS A 86 10.56 -11.84 3.69
C CYS A 86 9.32 -12.64 4.06
N TYR A 87 9.26 -13.87 3.56
CA TYR A 87 8.35 -14.89 4.03
C TYR A 87 9.03 -15.77 5.10
N THR A 88 8.34 -16.00 6.21
CA THR A 88 8.79 -16.87 7.29
C THR A 88 7.70 -17.89 7.60
N GLY A 89 7.91 -19.15 7.27
CA GLY A 89 6.87 -20.18 7.45
C GLY A 89 7.38 -21.51 8.01
N ILE A 90 8.70 -21.67 8.04
CA ILE A 90 9.27 -22.95 8.46
C ILE A 90 9.16 -23.10 9.98
N GLY A 91 8.30 -24.01 10.45
CA GLY A 91 8.14 -24.35 11.86
C GLY A 91 7.36 -23.37 12.72
N GLY A 92 6.72 -22.35 12.12
CA GLY A 92 5.92 -21.34 12.82
C GLY A 92 4.66 -20.95 12.05
N GLN A 93 3.96 -19.92 12.56
CA GLN A 93 2.83 -19.32 11.86
C GLN A 93 3.35 -18.62 10.58
N PRO A 94 2.89 -19.00 9.38
CA PRO A 94 3.29 -18.35 8.14
C PRO A 94 3.11 -16.83 8.21
N THR A 95 4.16 -16.10 7.95
CA THR A 95 4.15 -14.64 8.05
C THR A 95 4.92 -14.02 6.89
N ILE A 96 4.33 -13.08 6.19
CA ILE A 96 4.99 -12.18 5.26
C ILE A 96 5.32 -10.89 6.01
N ILE A 97 6.58 -10.47 6.02
CA ILE A 97 7.01 -9.20 6.60
C ILE A 97 7.32 -8.24 5.45
N ILE A 98 6.62 -7.11 5.42
CA ILE A 98 6.72 -6.15 4.33
C ILE A 98 6.68 -4.71 4.86
N SER A 99 7.34 -3.79 4.15
CA SER A 99 7.32 -2.37 4.48
C SER A 99 5.97 -1.72 4.19
N ALA A 100 5.65 -0.70 4.98
CA ALA A 100 4.49 0.15 4.74
C ALA A 100 4.70 1.01 3.48
N GLY A 101 3.74 0.99 2.57
CA GLY A 101 3.76 1.78 1.34
C GLY A 101 2.71 1.32 0.34
N LYS A 102 2.55 2.11 -0.73
CA LYS A 102 1.62 1.81 -1.83
C LYS A 102 2.31 2.16 -3.15
N THR A 103 3.33 1.40 -3.47
CA THR A 103 4.08 1.56 -4.72
C THR A 103 4.02 0.27 -5.50
N GLN A 104 4.25 0.32 -6.81
CA GLN A 104 4.37 -0.87 -7.64
C GLN A 104 5.50 -1.81 -7.15
N TYR A 105 6.54 -1.23 -6.54
CA TYR A 105 7.60 -2.03 -5.92
C TYR A 105 7.09 -2.84 -4.73
N ILE A 106 6.33 -2.22 -3.80
CA ILE A 106 5.72 -2.91 -2.65
C ILE A 106 4.69 -3.94 -3.12
N GLU A 107 3.89 -3.62 -4.16
CA GLU A 107 2.95 -4.55 -4.78
C GLU A 107 3.66 -5.80 -5.29
N GLY A 108 4.67 -5.63 -6.13
CA GLY A 108 5.44 -6.74 -6.69
C GLY A 108 6.13 -7.58 -5.61
N THR A 109 6.71 -6.90 -4.60
CA THR A 109 7.35 -7.57 -3.47
C THR A 109 6.34 -8.36 -2.63
N LEU A 110 5.14 -7.80 -2.34
CA LEU A 110 4.09 -8.52 -1.62
C LEU A 110 3.66 -9.79 -2.36
N ILE A 111 3.48 -9.69 -3.68
CA ILE A 111 3.08 -10.83 -4.51
C ILE A 111 4.20 -11.87 -4.56
N HIS A 112 5.47 -11.46 -4.62
CA HIS A 112 6.63 -12.35 -4.55
C HIS A 112 6.65 -13.14 -3.23
N GLU A 113 6.55 -12.45 -2.08
CA GLU A 113 6.54 -13.11 -0.77
C GLU A 113 5.31 -14.00 -0.58
N TYR A 114 4.19 -13.62 -1.19
CA TYR A 114 3.00 -14.46 -1.21
C TYR A 114 3.22 -15.70 -2.09
N GLY A 115 4.01 -15.60 -3.17
CA GLY A 115 4.45 -16.73 -3.98
C GLY A 115 5.19 -17.80 -3.14
N HIS A 116 6.07 -17.38 -2.22
CA HIS A 116 6.69 -18.32 -1.27
C HIS A 116 5.67 -19.01 -0.38
N HIS A 117 4.62 -18.31 0.05
CA HIS A 117 3.56 -18.93 0.84
C HIS A 117 2.75 -19.94 0.03
N VAL A 118 2.43 -19.64 -1.20
CA VAL A 118 1.77 -20.57 -2.14
C VAL A 118 2.64 -21.80 -2.36
N ASP A 119 3.94 -21.62 -2.66
CA ASP A 119 4.90 -22.73 -2.79
C ASP A 119 4.91 -23.63 -1.55
N ALA A 120 5.05 -23.04 -0.37
CA ALA A 120 5.08 -23.77 0.88
C ALA A 120 3.78 -24.54 1.16
N SER A 121 2.63 -24.00 0.75
CA SER A 121 1.29 -24.55 0.97
C SER A 121 0.94 -25.67 -0.02
N THR A 122 1.54 -25.65 -1.20
CA THR A 122 1.29 -26.62 -2.26
C THR A 122 2.26 -27.82 -2.22
N ARG A 123 3.19 -27.84 -1.27
CA ARG A 123 4.17 -28.94 -1.13
C ARG A 123 3.48 -30.28 -0.93
N VAL A 124 3.92 -31.26 -1.72
CA VAL A 124 3.47 -32.64 -1.58
C VAL A 124 4.30 -33.33 -0.49
N PRO A 125 3.70 -33.77 0.62
CA PRO A 125 4.44 -34.46 1.68
C PRO A 125 5.14 -35.72 1.13
N GLY A 126 6.43 -35.89 1.44
CA GLY A 126 7.23 -37.04 1.03
C GLY A 126 7.85 -36.93 -0.37
N VAL A 127 7.66 -35.81 -1.05
CA VAL A 127 8.29 -35.52 -2.34
C VAL A 127 9.00 -34.16 -2.26
N PRO A 128 10.14 -34.09 -1.53
CA PRO A 128 10.86 -32.82 -1.32
C PRO A 128 11.26 -32.12 -2.62
N GLU A 129 11.35 -32.90 -3.70
CA GLU A 129 11.69 -32.42 -5.05
C GLU A 129 10.59 -31.61 -5.71
N LEU A 130 9.36 -31.65 -5.17
CA LEU A 130 8.20 -30.94 -5.72
C LEU A 130 7.82 -29.78 -4.80
N ASN A 131 8.68 -28.77 -4.67
CA ASN A 131 8.23 -27.45 -4.25
C ASN A 131 7.47 -26.80 -5.39
N GLY A 132 6.49 -25.98 -5.05
CA GLY A 132 5.61 -25.38 -6.00
C GLY A 132 4.60 -26.35 -6.58
N ILE A 133 4.04 -25.97 -7.70
CA ILE A 133 3.05 -26.75 -8.43
C ILE A 133 3.75 -27.73 -9.38
N PRO A 134 3.34 -29.01 -9.44
CA PRO A 134 3.98 -30.01 -10.28
C PRO A 134 4.11 -29.62 -11.77
N VAL A 135 3.11 -28.92 -12.32
CA VAL A 135 3.15 -28.46 -13.71
C VAL A 135 4.25 -27.40 -13.91
N TRP A 136 4.37 -26.44 -13.02
CA TRP A 136 5.45 -25.44 -13.06
C TRP A 136 6.83 -26.10 -13.01
N TRP A 137 7.00 -27.09 -12.12
CA TRP A 137 8.24 -27.83 -11.99
C TRP A 137 8.65 -28.51 -13.31
N ALA A 138 7.67 -29.14 -13.96
CA ALA A 138 7.89 -29.81 -15.26
C ALA A 138 8.21 -28.82 -16.37
N ASP A 139 7.43 -27.76 -16.51
CA ASP A 139 7.55 -26.78 -17.60
C ASP A 139 8.84 -25.97 -17.50
N ARG A 140 9.27 -25.66 -16.26
CA ARG A 140 10.58 -25.02 -16.01
C ARG A 140 11.75 -25.98 -16.16
N GLY A 141 11.49 -27.29 -16.28
CA GLY A 141 12.55 -28.30 -16.36
C GLY A 141 13.41 -28.36 -15.10
N MET A 142 12.83 -28.10 -13.92
CA MET A 142 13.54 -27.95 -12.64
C MET A 142 14.33 -29.21 -12.29
N ALA A 143 13.79 -30.41 -12.58
CA ALA A 143 14.52 -31.67 -12.36
C ALA A 143 15.87 -31.72 -13.10
N ALA A 144 15.90 -31.29 -14.35
CA ALA A 144 17.11 -31.23 -15.14
C ALA A 144 18.07 -30.12 -14.70
N LEU A 145 17.55 -28.98 -14.26
CA LEU A 145 18.34 -27.88 -13.71
C LEU A 145 19.01 -28.29 -12.40
N ALA A 146 18.27 -28.93 -11.50
CA ALA A 146 18.77 -29.46 -10.23
C ALA A 146 19.82 -30.57 -10.43
N ALA A 147 19.55 -31.51 -11.35
CA ALA A 147 20.49 -32.58 -11.66
C ALA A 147 21.84 -32.08 -12.23
N ARG A 148 21.84 -30.91 -12.89
CA ARG A 148 23.06 -30.26 -13.38
C ARG A 148 23.73 -29.35 -12.34
N GLY A 149 23.13 -29.19 -11.15
CA GLY A 149 23.62 -28.26 -10.14
C GLY A 149 23.47 -26.79 -10.54
N THR A 150 22.50 -26.49 -11.43
CA THR A 150 22.21 -25.11 -11.85
C THR A 150 21.32 -24.41 -10.84
N VAL A 151 20.45 -25.15 -10.16
CA VAL A 151 19.55 -24.63 -9.11
C VAL A 151 19.69 -25.48 -7.85
N ALA A 152 19.37 -24.88 -6.70
CA ALA A 152 19.39 -25.52 -5.39
C ALA A 152 18.12 -25.20 -4.59
N TRP A 153 17.87 -25.99 -3.53
CA TRP A 153 16.76 -25.77 -2.61
C TRP A 153 17.02 -24.63 -1.60
N ASP A 154 18.29 -24.26 -1.50
CA ASP A 154 18.78 -23.21 -0.60
C ASP A 154 19.49 -22.12 -1.40
N TYR A 155 20.16 -21.22 -0.70
CA TYR A 155 20.92 -20.12 -1.31
C TYR A 155 22.39 -20.46 -1.60
N SER A 156 22.78 -21.73 -1.57
CA SER A 156 24.18 -22.14 -1.76
C SER A 156 24.75 -21.75 -3.13
N LEU A 157 23.89 -21.60 -4.14
CA LEU A 157 24.25 -21.17 -5.50
C LEU A 157 23.92 -19.68 -5.77
N GLY A 158 23.41 -18.97 -4.76
CA GLY A 158 22.91 -17.60 -4.89
C GLY A 158 21.40 -17.51 -4.88
N TRP A 159 20.87 -16.31 -4.61
CA TRP A 159 19.45 -16.04 -4.52
C TRP A 159 18.70 -16.44 -5.79
N ASP A 160 19.19 -16.00 -6.95
CA ASP A 160 18.58 -16.21 -8.25
C ASP A 160 18.66 -17.67 -8.78
N HIS A 161 19.35 -18.54 -8.04
CA HIS A 161 19.43 -19.98 -8.30
C HIS A 161 18.66 -20.82 -7.28
N SER A 162 17.99 -20.19 -6.31
CA SER A 162 17.09 -20.88 -5.37
C SER A 162 15.78 -21.23 -6.05
N ILE A 163 15.36 -22.49 -5.93
CA ILE A 163 14.12 -22.99 -6.55
C ILE A 163 12.90 -22.24 -5.99
N ALA A 164 12.91 -21.95 -4.68
CA ALA A 164 11.82 -21.20 -4.04
C ALA A 164 11.73 -19.77 -4.58
N GLU A 165 12.87 -19.11 -4.80
CA GLU A 165 12.92 -17.75 -5.36
C GLU A 165 12.47 -17.72 -6.81
N ILE A 166 12.84 -18.71 -7.62
CA ILE A 166 12.40 -18.82 -9.01
C ILE A 166 10.88 -18.96 -9.06
N PHE A 167 10.29 -19.79 -8.18
CA PHE A 167 8.84 -19.92 -8.12
C PHE A 167 8.16 -18.61 -7.71
N ALA A 168 8.64 -17.97 -6.67
CA ALA A 168 8.07 -16.71 -6.17
C ALA A 168 8.18 -15.59 -7.20
N GLU A 169 9.29 -15.53 -7.95
CA GLU A 169 9.51 -14.56 -9.01
C GLU A 169 8.60 -14.81 -10.23
N ASP A 170 8.41 -16.07 -10.62
CA ASP A 170 7.46 -16.46 -11.64
C ASP A 170 6.03 -16.10 -11.22
N TYR A 171 5.67 -16.42 -10.00
CA TYR A 171 4.37 -16.07 -9.42
C TYR A 171 4.13 -14.56 -9.45
N ALA A 172 5.11 -13.76 -9.04
CA ALA A 172 5.00 -12.31 -9.10
C ALA A 172 4.86 -11.80 -10.55
N PHE A 173 5.65 -12.33 -11.47
CA PHE A 173 5.62 -11.93 -12.89
C PHE A 173 4.26 -12.18 -13.55
N ILE A 174 3.66 -13.34 -13.33
CA ILE A 174 2.37 -13.67 -13.97
C ILE A 174 1.20 -12.84 -13.42
N HIS A 175 1.30 -12.31 -12.18
CA HIS A 175 0.23 -11.53 -11.55
C HIS A 175 0.40 -10.02 -11.72
N VAL A 176 1.62 -9.49 -11.61
CA VAL A 176 1.89 -8.06 -11.83
C VAL A 176 1.88 -7.71 -13.32
N GLY A 177 2.29 -8.65 -14.16
CA GLY A 177 2.31 -8.49 -15.61
C GLY A 177 3.57 -7.79 -16.14
N PRO A 178 3.51 -7.27 -17.39
CA PRO A 178 4.69 -6.88 -18.16
C PRO A 178 5.47 -5.68 -17.60
N THR A 179 4.92 -4.97 -16.63
CA THR A 179 5.60 -3.87 -15.94
C THR A 179 6.46 -4.35 -14.78
N TYR A 180 6.34 -5.62 -14.39
CA TYR A 180 7.17 -6.25 -13.37
C TYR A 180 8.58 -6.49 -13.91
N ARG A 181 9.58 -6.08 -13.16
CA ARG A 181 10.98 -6.34 -13.51
C ARG A 181 11.37 -7.72 -13.00
N TYR A 182 11.35 -8.71 -13.86
CA TYR A 182 11.80 -10.06 -13.56
C TYR A 182 13.27 -10.07 -13.17
N ALA A 183 13.58 -10.59 -11.98
CA ALA A 183 14.93 -10.47 -11.41
C ALA A 183 15.85 -11.66 -11.74
N ILE A 184 15.32 -12.82 -12.10
CA ILE A 184 16.11 -13.99 -12.49
C ILE A 184 16.66 -13.79 -13.91
N THR A 185 17.84 -13.23 -14.02
CA THR A 185 18.38 -12.76 -15.34
C THR A 185 18.85 -13.85 -16.28
N TRP A 186 19.15 -15.04 -15.77
CA TRP A 186 19.63 -16.18 -16.55
C TRP A 186 18.47 -17.09 -17.04
N LEU A 187 17.25 -16.88 -16.56
CA LEU A 187 16.05 -17.63 -16.92
C LEU A 187 15.07 -16.71 -17.64
N THR A 188 14.44 -17.23 -18.71
CA THR A 188 13.40 -16.48 -19.43
C THR A 188 12.18 -16.30 -18.52
N PRO A 189 11.56 -15.11 -18.45
CA PRO A 189 10.29 -14.92 -17.74
C PRO A 189 9.22 -15.92 -18.23
N PRO A 190 8.20 -16.24 -17.41
CA PRO A 190 7.09 -17.09 -17.80
C PRO A 190 6.44 -16.63 -19.10
N ASP A 191 6.33 -17.54 -20.05
CA ASP A 191 5.54 -17.32 -21.26
C ASP A 191 4.04 -17.56 -21.02
N ASP A 192 3.22 -17.36 -22.05
CA ASP A 192 1.78 -17.52 -21.94
C ASP A 192 1.35 -18.96 -21.62
N ALA A 193 2.13 -19.96 -22.05
CA ALA A 193 1.84 -21.37 -21.79
C ALA A 193 2.07 -21.70 -20.31
N LEU A 194 3.25 -21.40 -19.77
CA LEU A 194 3.58 -21.58 -18.36
C LEU A 194 2.61 -20.79 -17.46
N LYS A 195 2.28 -19.55 -17.85
CA LYS A 195 1.29 -18.73 -17.15
C LYS A 195 -0.07 -19.41 -17.10
N ALA A 196 -0.57 -19.95 -18.21
CA ALA A 196 -1.85 -20.64 -18.26
C ALA A 196 -1.86 -21.90 -17.39
N ASP A 197 -0.77 -22.65 -17.39
CA ASP A 197 -0.61 -23.87 -16.59
C ASP A 197 -0.52 -23.57 -15.10
N MET A 198 0.21 -22.53 -14.70
CA MET A 198 0.24 -22.07 -13.32
C MET A 198 -1.15 -21.62 -12.85
N PHE A 199 -1.86 -20.81 -13.63
CA PHE A 199 -3.22 -20.40 -13.28
C PHE A 199 -4.17 -21.59 -13.15
N SER A 200 -4.11 -22.55 -14.06
CA SER A 200 -4.92 -23.77 -14.01
C SER A 200 -4.67 -24.55 -12.71
N ALA A 201 -3.41 -24.69 -12.31
CA ALA A 201 -3.02 -25.40 -11.09
C ALA A 201 -3.39 -24.65 -9.81
N LEU A 202 -3.45 -23.34 -9.86
CA LEU A 202 -3.83 -22.46 -8.72
C LEU A 202 -5.35 -22.22 -8.64
N GLY A 203 -6.17 -22.96 -9.37
CA GLY A 203 -7.63 -22.82 -9.32
C GLY A 203 -8.20 -21.84 -10.33
N GLY A 204 -7.44 -21.44 -11.30
CA GLY A 204 -7.81 -20.53 -12.39
C GLY A 204 -7.12 -19.18 -12.35
N PRO A 205 -7.27 -18.37 -13.42
CA PRO A 205 -6.72 -17.05 -13.46
C PRO A 205 -7.30 -16.20 -12.31
N PRO A 206 -6.57 -15.17 -11.85
CA PRO A 206 -7.11 -14.27 -10.85
C PRO A 206 -8.46 -13.75 -11.31
N PRO A 207 -9.42 -13.56 -10.40
CA PRO A 207 -10.70 -12.99 -10.78
C PRO A 207 -10.44 -11.67 -11.50
N ALA A 208 -11.15 -11.47 -12.62
CA ALA A 208 -11.04 -10.20 -13.34
C ALA A 208 -11.18 -9.06 -12.34
N PRO A 209 -10.32 -8.02 -12.43
CA PRO A 209 -10.47 -6.86 -11.55
C PRO A 209 -11.94 -6.49 -11.51
N LEU A 210 -12.50 -6.35 -10.31
CA LEU A 210 -13.88 -5.87 -10.19
C LEU A 210 -13.98 -4.63 -11.08
N PRO A 211 -15.01 -4.55 -11.94
CA PRO A 211 -15.21 -3.34 -12.71
C PRO A 211 -15.11 -2.19 -11.72
N PRO A 212 -14.32 -1.14 -12.02
CA PRO A 212 -14.10 -0.04 -11.08
C PRO A 212 -15.45 0.32 -10.49
N ALA A 213 -15.54 0.31 -9.15
CA ALA A 213 -16.80 0.54 -8.45
C ALA A 213 -17.48 1.71 -9.12
N PRO A 214 -18.77 1.58 -9.52
CA PRO A 214 -19.44 2.59 -10.29
C PRO A 214 -19.09 3.93 -9.65
N ASN A 215 -18.70 4.90 -10.44
CA ASN A 215 -18.07 6.18 -10.08
C ASN A 215 -18.82 6.93 -8.96
N VAL A 216 -19.00 6.28 -7.81
CA VAL A 216 -19.52 6.90 -6.61
C VAL A 216 -18.43 7.86 -6.13
N PRO A 217 -18.66 9.15 -6.18
CA PRO A 217 -17.64 10.10 -5.76
C PRO A 217 -17.33 9.85 -4.28
N LEU A 218 -16.07 9.58 -3.97
CA LEU A 218 -15.64 9.53 -2.57
C LEU A 218 -15.85 10.90 -1.96
N VAL A 219 -16.75 10.99 -0.98
CA VAL A 219 -17.03 12.25 -0.29
C VAL A 219 -16.59 12.15 1.16
N VAL A 220 -15.54 12.87 1.51
CA VAL A 220 -15.07 13.00 2.89
C VAL A 220 -15.55 14.32 3.46
N LYS A 221 -16.29 14.26 4.57
CA LYS A 221 -16.74 15.45 5.31
C LYS A 221 -16.02 15.52 6.64
N ARG A 222 -15.57 16.71 7.04
CA ARG A 222 -14.96 16.97 8.35
C ARG A 222 -15.49 18.30 8.89
N VAL A 223 -15.79 18.32 10.17
CA VAL A 223 -16.16 19.54 10.90
C VAL A 223 -15.28 19.67 12.12
N GLY A 224 -15.02 20.89 12.57
CA GLY A 224 -14.20 21.10 13.75
C GLY A 224 -13.81 22.54 13.98
N THR A 225 -12.85 22.71 14.88
CA THR A 225 -12.20 23.99 15.17
C THR A 225 -10.74 23.87 14.81
N LEU A 226 -10.24 24.85 14.07
CA LEU A 226 -8.84 24.99 13.72
C LEU A 226 -8.23 26.09 14.56
N GLY A 227 -7.21 25.79 15.34
CA GLY A 227 -6.52 26.76 16.19
C GLY A 227 -5.89 27.90 15.39
N ALA A 228 -5.45 28.95 16.10
CA ALA A 228 -4.65 30.03 15.51
C ALA A 228 -3.40 29.44 14.84
N HIS A 229 -3.08 29.92 13.64
CA HIS A 229 -1.95 29.45 12.80
C HIS A 229 -1.91 27.92 12.59
N GLY A 230 -3.06 27.25 12.73
CA GLY A 230 -3.18 25.79 12.62
C GLY A 230 -3.40 25.31 11.18
N THR A 231 -3.12 24.04 10.97
CA THR A 231 -3.40 23.32 9.70
C THR A 231 -4.21 22.07 10.00
N LYS A 232 -5.25 21.81 9.20
CA LYS A 232 -5.99 20.56 9.19
C LYS A 232 -5.80 19.87 7.86
N SER A 233 -5.19 18.70 7.88
CA SER A 233 -5.03 17.84 6.70
C SER A 233 -6.13 16.77 6.66
N VAL A 234 -6.54 16.44 5.45
CA VAL A 234 -7.42 15.32 5.11
C VAL A 234 -6.71 14.53 4.05
N PRO A 235 -5.98 13.47 4.42
CA PRO A 235 -5.33 12.60 3.44
C PRO A 235 -6.39 11.87 2.62
N PHE A 236 -6.16 11.74 1.34
CA PHE A 236 -7.03 11.00 0.43
C PHE A 236 -6.29 10.02 -0.48
N GLY A 237 -5.01 9.77 -0.15
CA GLY A 237 -4.21 8.70 -0.71
C GLY A 237 -3.74 8.92 -2.13
N LEU A 238 -3.39 7.81 -2.78
CA LEU A 238 -2.94 7.81 -4.16
C LEU A 238 -4.10 8.08 -5.11
N LEU A 239 -3.96 9.16 -5.89
CA LEU A 239 -4.83 9.40 -7.03
C LEU A 239 -4.27 8.68 -8.25
N GLY A 240 -5.13 7.94 -8.96
CA GLY A 240 -4.84 7.53 -10.32
C GLY A 240 -4.85 8.75 -11.28
N PRO A 241 -4.30 8.60 -12.49
CA PRO A 241 -4.25 9.68 -13.46
C PRO A 241 -5.65 10.16 -13.87
N GLY A 242 -5.79 11.48 -14.15
CA GLY A 242 -7.00 12.07 -14.70
C GLY A 242 -8.16 12.26 -13.71
N ARG A 243 -7.97 12.08 -12.40
CA ARG A 243 -9.04 12.29 -11.42
C ARG A 243 -9.31 13.75 -11.14
N ARG A 244 -10.57 14.09 -10.93
CA ARG A 244 -10.98 15.43 -10.49
C ARG A 244 -11.10 15.47 -8.98
N VAL A 245 -10.46 16.46 -8.37
CA VAL A 245 -10.52 16.74 -6.93
C VAL A 245 -11.28 18.03 -6.71
N THR A 246 -12.41 17.98 -6.01
CA THR A 246 -13.14 19.17 -5.58
C THR A 246 -13.05 19.27 -4.06
N PHE A 247 -12.40 20.31 -3.57
CA PHE A 247 -12.22 20.56 -2.15
C PHE A 247 -12.91 21.86 -1.74
N THR A 248 -13.96 21.73 -0.95
CA THR A 248 -14.74 22.86 -0.44
C THR A 248 -14.51 23.05 1.04
N ALA A 249 -14.15 24.25 1.46
CA ALA A 249 -14.08 24.63 2.87
C ALA A 249 -15.09 25.75 3.15
N ASN A 250 -15.87 25.55 4.20
CA ASN A 250 -16.71 26.57 4.81
C ASN A 250 -16.09 26.95 6.15
N VAL A 251 -15.97 28.23 6.43
CA VAL A 251 -15.48 28.75 7.71
C VAL A 251 -16.53 29.65 8.35
N SER A 252 -16.88 29.39 9.61
CA SER A 252 -17.77 30.23 10.36
C SER A 252 -17.00 31.39 10.98
N ARG A 253 -17.42 32.60 10.66
CA ARG A 253 -16.91 33.90 11.13
C ARG A 253 -15.52 34.32 10.66
N PRO A 254 -15.38 34.79 9.42
CA PRO A 254 -14.30 35.69 9.08
C PRO A 254 -14.68 37.15 9.42
N THR A 255 -15.08 37.43 10.68
CA THR A 255 -15.62 38.75 11.04
C THR A 255 -14.57 39.74 11.50
N ARG A 256 -13.31 39.35 11.71
CA ARG A 256 -12.23 40.26 12.09
C ARG A 256 -11.33 40.59 10.95
N LYS A 257 -10.88 41.86 10.87
CA LYS A 257 -9.79 42.28 9.97
C LYS A 257 -8.60 41.34 10.18
N GLY A 258 -8.09 40.74 9.09
CA GLY A 258 -6.88 39.92 9.11
C GLY A 258 -7.08 38.40 9.12
N VAL A 259 -8.33 37.89 9.17
CA VAL A 259 -8.56 36.43 9.05
C VAL A 259 -8.30 36.02 7.60
N ARG A 260 -7.28 35.17 7.42
CA ARG A 260 -6.95 34.55 6.13
C ARG A 260 -6.89 33.04 6.34
N ALA A 261 -7.83 32.31 5.75
CA ALA A 261 -7.73 30.89 5.62
C ALA A 261 -7.39 30.53 4.16
N ARG A 262 -6.65 29.48 3.97
CA ARG A 262 -6.23 28.99 2.67
C ARG A 262 -6.55 27.50 2.58
N ILE A 263 -7.13 27.11 1.46
CA ILE A 263 -7.30 25.70 1.08
C ILE A 263 -6.23 25.35 0.07
N GLN A 264 -5.65 24.17 0.22
CA GLN A 264 -4.60 23.64 -0.64
C GLN A 264 -4.83 22.15 -0.87
N VAL A 265 -4.44 21.70 -2.05
CA VAL A 265 -4.20 20.28 -2.32
C VAL A 265 -2.70 20.13 -2.53
N VAL A 266 -2.10 19.22 -1.79
CA VAL A 266 -0.67 18.92 -1.83
C VAL A 266 -0.51 17.49 -2.27
N CYS A 267 0.27 17.23 -3.32
CA CYS A 267 0.56 15.90 -3.83
C CYS A 267 2.06 15.69 -3.87
N ASN A 268 2.54 14.57 -3.31
CA ASN A 268 3.97 14.26 -3.24
C ASN A 268 4.81 15.43 -2.66
N GLY A 269 4.27 16.10 -1.64
CA GLY A 269 4.92 17.27 -1.02
C GLY A 269 4.79 18.59 -1.81
N THR A 270 4.29 18.57 -3.03
CA THR A 270 4.14 19.75 -3.90
C THR A 270 2.71 20.28 -3.89
N VAL A 271 2.53 21.60 -3.84
CA VAL A 271 1.20 22.22 -3.90
C VAL A 271 0.64 22.13 -5.31
N ALA A 272 -0.35 21.28 -5.51
CA ALA A 272 -1.06 21.11 -6.79
C ALA A 272 -2.08 22.22 -7.05
N GLY A 273 -2.61 22.81 -5.99
CA GLY A 273 -3.53 23.92 -6.10
C GLY A 273 -3.80 24.63 -4.78
N THR A 274 -4.18 25.87 -4.85
CA THR A 274 -4.48 26.69 -3.67
C THR A 274 -5.58 27.72 -3.94
N ARG A 275 -6.39 28.00 -2.92
CA ARG A 275 -7.36 29.11 -2.91
C ARG A 275 -7.37 29.78 -1.54
N THR A 276 -7.43 31.09 -1.50
CA THR A 276 -7.52 31.85 -0.26
C THR A 276 -8.96 32.26 -0.01
N LEU A 277 -9.45 32.06 1.22
CA LEU A 277 -10.70 32.65 1.68
C LEU A 277 -10.42 34.07 2.12
N ALA A 278 -10.94 35.04 1.33
CA ALA A 278 -10.82 36.47 1.65
C ALA A 278 -11.81 36.86 2.78
N LYS A 279 -11.57 38.04 3.36
CA LYS A 279 -12.47 38.63 4.36
C LYS A 279 -13.93 38.63 3.87
N GLY A 280 -14.85 38.13 4.69
CA GLY A 280 -16.28 38.08 4.37
C GLY A 280 -16.72 36.86 3.56
N GLN A 281 -15.81 36.06 3.03
CA GLN A 281 -16.15 34.82 2.32
C GLN A 281 -16.36 33.68 3.29
N LYS A 282 -17.56 33.08 3.29
CA LYS A 282 -17.90 31.94 4.14
C LYS A 282 -17.47 30.62 3.56
N ALA A 283 -17.33 30.53 2.25
CA ALA A 283 -16.98 29.29 1.54
C ALA A 283 -16.05 29.52 0.35
N ARG A 284 -15.22 28.57 0.06
CA ARG A 284 -14.40 28.48 -1.17
C ARG A 284 -14.28 27.04 -1.61
N THR A 285 -14.27 26.88 -2.92
CA THR A 285 -14.02 25.60 -3.58
C THR A 285 -12.73 25.72 -4.40
N LEU A 286 -11.86 24.72 -4.24
CA LEU A 286 -10.74 24.44 -5.12
C LEU A 286 -11.13 23.23 -5.97
N ASP A 287 -11.14 23.42 -7.27
CA ASP A 287 -11.47 22.39 -8.24
C ASP A 287 -10.25 22.14 -9.14
N LEU A 288 -9.80 20.90 -9.16
CA LEU A 288 -8.63 20.43 -9.90
C LEU A 288 -9.07 19.30 -10.84
N PRO A 289 -9.28 19.59 -12.12
CA PRO A 289 -9.96 18.65 -13.03
C PRO A 289 -9.09 17.46 -13.47
N ASN A 290 -7.78 17.61 -13.54
CA ASN A 290 -6.88 16.59 -14.07
C ASN A 290 -5.68 16.40 -13.14
N MET A 291 -5.92 15.77 -11.99
CA MET A 291 -4.83 15.45 -11.08
C MET A 291 -4.01 14.29 -11.62
N GLY A 292 -2.69 14.45 -11.63
CA GLY A 292 -1.76 13.36 -11.89
C GLY A 292 -1.70 12.36 -10.74
N PRO A 293 -1.06 11.19 -10.95
CA PRO A 293 -0.89 10.20 -9.90
C PRO A 293 -0.04 10.76 -8.77
N GLY A 294 -0.41 10.47 -7.53
CA GLY A 294 0.37 10.91 -6.38
C GLY A 294 -0.33 10.72 -5.05
N ASN A 295 0.46 10.68 -3.99
CA ASN A 295 -0.06 10.68 -2.62
C ASN A 295 -0.45 12.11 -2.25
N CYS A 296 -1.74 12.34 -2.04
CA CYS A 296 -2.32 13.67 -1.91
C CYS A 296 -3.05 13.89 -0.59
N ASP A 297 -2.99 15.10 -0.09
CA ASP A 297 -3.79 15.58 1.02
C ASP A 297 -4.42 16.96 0.74
N ALA A 298 -5.65 17.13 1.23
CA ALA A 298 -6.33 18.40 1.21
C ALA A 298 -6.10 19.12 2.55
N ARG A 299 -5.63 20.38 2.50
CA ARG A 299 -5.25 21.14 3.70
C ARG A 299 -6.10 22.39 3.83
N LEU A 300 -6.64 22.63 5.04
CA LEU A 300 -7.11 23.93 5.45
C LEU A 300 -6.05 24.56 6.37
N VAL A 301 -5.52 25.68 5.96
CA VAL A 301 -4.49 26.44 6.69
C VAL A 301 -5.12 27.72 7.22
N ASN A 302 -5.09 27.91 8.55
CA ASN A 302 -5.50 29.14 9.21
C ASN A 302 -4.28 30.04 9.45
N SER A 303 -4.16 31.11 8.73
CA SER A 303 -3.08 32.10 8.90
C SER A 303 -3.43 33.21 9.92
N ALA A 304 -4.58 33.11 10.57
CA ALA A 304 -5.04 34.11 11.54
C ALA A 304 -4.61 33.78 12.97
N PRO A 305 -4.43 34.77 13.85
CA PRO A 305 -4.11 34.59 15.25
C PRO A 305 -5.33 34.17 16.11
N VAL A 306 -6.42 33.74 15.48
CA VAL A 306 -7.67 33.32 16.12
C VAL A 306 -8.13 31.99 15.58
N SER A 307 -8.83 31.22 16.41
CA SER A 307 -9.42 29.95 16.00
C SER A 307 -10.59 30.13 15.04
N LEU A 308 -10.74 29.20 14.10
CA LEU A 308 -11.82 29.15 13.11
C LEU A 308 -12.61 27.86 13.27
N LYS A 309 -13.95 27.96 13.31
CA LYS A 309 -14.79 26.79 13.09
C LYS A 309 -14.89 26.53 11.59
N PHE A 310 -14.81 25.27 11.20
CA PHE A 310 -14.81 24.87 9.79
C PHE A 310 -15.70 23.67 9.50
N SER A 311 -16.11 23.55 8.27
CA SER A 311 -16.64 22.35 7.64
C SER A 311 -15.95 22.16 6.31
N LEU A 312 -15.36 20.98 6.12
CA LEU A 312 -14.67 20.58 4.90
C LEU A 312 -15.50 19.54 4.18
N ARG A 313 -15.50 19.61 2.85
CA ARG A 313 -16.01 18.58 1.95
C ARG A 313 -14.96 18.36 0.86
N LEU A 314 -14.38 17.18 0.85
CA LEU A 314 -13.53 16.68 -0.23
C LEU A 314 -14.39 15.72 -1.06
N GLN A 315 -14.37 15.91 -2.37
CA GLN A 315 -15.04 15.05 -3.34
C GLN A 315 -14.04 14.64 -4.41
N LEU A 316 -13.89 13.34 -4.60
CA LEU A 316 -13.06 12.74 -5.63
C LEU A 316 -14.02 12.12 -6.65
N THR A 317 -13.89 12.51 -7.91
CA THR A 317 -14.64 11.92 -9.03
C THR A 317 -13.66 11.25 -9.97
N ALA A 318 -14.10 10.15 -10.61
CA ALA A 318 -13.33 9.52 -11.66
C ALA A 318 -13.12 10.46 -12.85
N PRO A 319 -12.14 10.17 -13.71
CA PRO A 319 -11.98 10.85 -14.98
C PRO A 319 -13.30 10.78 -15.75
N GLN A 320 -13.73 11.90 -16.32
CA GLN A 320 -14.73 11.81 -17.37
C GLN A 320 -14.08 11.10 -18.54
N GLU A 321 -14.60 9.94 -18.91
CA GLU A 321 -14.30 9.38 -20.23
C GLU A 321 -14.73 10.45 -21.22
N THR A 322 -13.75 11.08 -21.87
CA THR A 322 -14.04 11.84 -23.09
C THR A 322 -14.48 10.78 -24.08
N ASN A 323 -15.79 10.65 -24.29
CA ASN A 323 -16.33 9.92 -25.42
C ASN A 323 -15.70 10.55 -26.67
N GLY A 324 -14.59 9.99 -27.08
CA GLY A 324 -14.02 10.27 -28.38
C GLY A 324 -15.02 9.77 -29.40
N ARG A 325 -15.84 10.70 -29.89
CA ARG A 325 -16.63 10.51 -31.07
C ARG A 325 -15.63 10.29 -32.19
N ILE A 326 -15.40 9.04 -32.55
CA ILE A 326 -14.73 8.70 -33.78
C ILE A 326 -15.73 9.10 -34.87
N GLU A 327 -15.52 10.30 -35.43
CA GLU A 327 -16.15 10.66 -36.71
C GLU A 327 -15.45 9.83 -37.79
N SER A 328 -16.22 8.91 -38.36
CA SER A 328 -15.88 8.09 -39.52
C SER A 328 -15.77 8.91 -40.79
#